data_116fe9590da92acfad5c6a91b5ffe3c4
#
_entry.id   116fe9590da92acfad5c6a91b5ffe3c4
#
_cell.length_a   1.000
_cell.length_b   1.000
_cell.length_c   1.000
_cell.angle_alpha   90.00
_cell.angle_beta   90.00
_cell.angle_gamma   90.00
#
_symmetry.space_group_name_H-M   'P 1'
#
loop_
_entity.id
_entity.type
_entity.pdbx_description
1 polymer ?
#
loop_
_entity_poly.entity_id
_entity_poly.type
_entity_poly.pdbx_seq_one_letter_code
_entity_poly.pdbx_strand_id
1 'polypeptide(L)'
;MNKALLYLNRTDVAQAGGDHSDVYVAALSEALTAHAKQDFVQPLKPYLRAQGKEGHIADRIIAMPSHIGGQDPVSGIKWIGSKHDNPTKRQLERASGVIILNDPETNYPIAVMEASLISSMRTAAVSVIAAQHLAKEG
;
A
#
# COMPACT_ATOMS: atom_id res chain seq x y z
N MET A 1 2.96 -23.74 -18.02
CA MET A 1 1.78 -22.88 -18.15
C MET A 1 2.24 -21.44 -18.09
N ASN A 2 1.89 -20.62 -19.09
CA ASN A 2 2.25 -19.20 -19.08
C ASN A 2 1.30 -18.48 -18.11
N LYS A 3 1.73 -18.20 -16.87
CA LYS A 3 0.92 -17.42 -15.91
C LYS A 3 0.94 -15.96 -16.39
N ALA A 4 -0.19 -15.46 -16.85
CA ALA A 4 -0.33 -14.06 -17.26
C ALA A 4 -0.21 -13.14 -16.03
N LEU A 5 0.60 -12.10 -16.14
CA LEU A 5 0.66 -11.02 -15.14
C LEU A 5 -0.55 -10.10 -15.34
N LEU A 6 -1.36 -9.95 -14.30
CA LEU A 6 -2.52 -9.05 -14.31
C LEU A 6 -2.04 -7.61 -14.09
N TYR A 7 -2.50 -6.67 -14.92
CA TYR A 7 -2.31 -5.24 -14.69
C TYR A 7 -3.64 -4.57 -14.39
N LEU A 8 -3.72 -3.83 -13.28
CA LEU A 8 -4.91 -3.10 -12.85
C LEU A 8 -4.58 -1.60 -12.75
N ASN A 9 -5.20 -0.80 -13.59
CA ASN A 9 -5.16 0.65 -13.47
C ASN A 9 -6.08 1.15 -12.35
N ARG A 10 -6.14 2.46 -12.10
CA ARG A 10 -6.95 3.05 -11.01
C ARG A 10 -8.44 2.72 -11.12
N THR A 11 -8.98 2.70 -12.34
CA THR A 11 -10.39 2.37 -12.57
C THR A 11 -10.67 0.91 -12.25
N ASP A 12 -9.78 0.01 -12.68
CA ASP A 12 -9.89 -1.41 -12.40
C ASP A 12 -9.81 -1.69 -10.89
N VAL A 13 -8.90 -1.00 -10.19
CA VAL A 13 -8.78 -1.08 -8.72
C VAL A 13 -10.06 -0.61 -8.03
N ALA A 14 -10.65 0.52 -8.47
CA ALA A 14 -11.91 1.01 -7.92
C ALA A 14 -13.06 0.02 -8.18
N GLN A 15 -13.20 -0.49 -9.40
CA GLN A 15 -14.21 -1.49 -9.75
C GLN A 15 -14.07 -2.81 -8.99
N ALA A 16 -12.85 -3.15 -8.57
CA ALA A 16 -12.58 -4.29 -7.70
C ALA A 16 -12.88 -4.03 -6.20
N GLY A 17 -13.47 -2.91 -5.85
CA GLY A 17 -13.79 -2.53 -4.48
C GLY A 17 -12.75 -1.63 -3.80
N GLY A 18 -11.76 -1.15 -4.54
CA GLY A 18 -10.68 -0.31 -4.01
C GLY A 18 -11.11 1.10 -3.60
N ASP A 19 -12.36 1.50 -3.80
CA ASP A 19 -12.97 2.73 -3.31
C ASP A 19 -13.95 2.50 -2.12
N HIS A 20 -14.12 1.26 -1.68
CA HIS A 20 -14.99 0.89 -0.58
C HIS A 20 -14.24 0.91 0.76
N SER A 21 -14.58 1.84 1.67
CA SER A 21 -13.88 2.04 2.94
C SER A 21 -13.97 0.86 3.90
N ASP A 22 -15.08 0.15 3.92
CA ASP A 22 -15.33 -1.03 4.76
C ASP A 22 -14.38 -2.19 4.43
N VAL A 23 -14.06 -2.39 3.15
CA VAL A 23 -13.06 -3.39 2.71
C VAL A 23 -11.71 -3.13 3.38
N TYR A 24 -11.28 -1.86 3.43
CA TYR A 24 -10.01 -1.50 4.08
C TYR A 24 -10.03 -1.65 5.59
N VAL A 25 -11.13 -1.29 6.23
CA VAL A 25 -11.29 -1.44 7.68
C VAL A 25 -11.22 -2.92 8.07
N ALA A 26 -11.90 -3.79 7.32
CA ALA A 26 -11.87 -5.24 7.55
C ALA A 26 -10.45 -5.79 7.34
N ALA A 27 -9.86 -5.58 6.17
CA ALA A 27 -8.53 -6.10 5.82
C ALA A 27 -7.42 -5.59 6.77
N LEU A 28 -7.48 -4.31 7.19
CA LEU A 28 -6.51 -3.77 8.13
C LEU A 28 -6.68 -4.30 9.55
N SER A 29 -7.91 -4.58 9.99
CA SER A 29 -8.16 -5.20 11.29
C SER A 29 -7.56 -6.61 11.35
N GLU A 30 -7.68 -7.38 10.27
CA GLU A 30 -7.03 -8.68 10.13
C GLU A 30 -5.49 -8.54 10.09
N ALA A 31 -4.98 -7.60 9.32
CA ALA A 31 -3.53 -7.34 9.23
C ALA A 31 -2.94 -6.91 10.58
N LEU A 32 -3.63 -6.06 11.35
CA LEU A 32 -3.21 -5.67 12.70
C LEU A 32 -3.24 -6.86 13.67
N THR A 33 -4.21 -7.75 13.51
CA THR A 33 -4.29 -8.99 14.30
C THR A 33 -3.13 -9.93 13.98
N ALA A 34 -2.80 -10.13 12.70
CA ALA A 34 -1.64 -10.90 12.28
C ALA A 34 -0.33 -10.27 12.79
N HIS A 35 -0.23 -8.95 12.74
CA HIS A 35 0.92 -8.20 13.28
C HIS A 35 1.07 -8.43 14.80
N ALA A 36 0.00 -8.37 15.56
CA ALA A 36 0.02 -8.63 17.00
C ALA A 36 0.45 -10.07 17.34
N LYS A 37 0.15 -11.02 16.47
CA LYS A 37 0.56 -12.42 16.57
C LYS A 37 1.98 -12.68 16.04
N GLN A 38 2.68 -11.66 15.56
CA GLN A 38 4.01 -11.77 14.91
C GLN A 38 4.00 -12.61 13.63
N ASP A 39 2.85 -12.75 12.97
CA ASP A 39 2.67 -13.50 11.74
C ASP A 39 2.80 -12.57 10.51
N PHE A 40 3.96 -11.95 10.39
CA PHE A 40 4.30 -11.05 9.30
C PHE A 40 5.81 -10.94 9.10
N VAL A 41 6.21 -10.49 7.91
CA VAL A 41 7.59 -10.08 7.63
C VAL A 41 7.56 -8.70 7.00
N GLN A 42 8.22 -7.73 7.65
CA GLN A 42 8.32 -6.36 7.16
C GLN A 42 9.77 -5.86 7.25
N PRO A 43 10.57 -6.02 6.19
CA PRO A 43 11.94 -5.50 6.15
C PRO A 43 11.99 -3.98 6.27
N LEU A 44 13.17 -3.45 6.59
CA LEU A 44 13.43 -2.01 6.55
C LEU A 44 13.13 -1.46 5.15
N LYS A 45 12.51 -0.28 5.10
CA LYS A 45 12.10 0.39 3.87
C LYS A 45 13.27 1.18 3.28
N PRO A 46 13.88 0.75 2.18
CA PRO A 46 14.89 1.55 1.50
C PRO A 46 14.27 2.77 0.83
N TYR A 47 15.00 3.89 0.90
CA TYR A 47 14.65 5.15 0.26
C TYR A 47 15.61 5.45 -0.88
N LEU A 48 15.07 5.81 -2.04
CA LEU A 48 15.81 6.42 -3.12
C LEU A 48 15.52 7.93 -3.13
N ARG A 49 16.54 8.74 -2.92
CA ARG A 49 16.48 10.21 -2.97
C ARG A 49 17.46 10.69 -4.01
N ALA A 50 16.98 10.98 -5.22
CA ALA A 50 17.83 11.37 -6.36
C ALA A 50 18.58 12.69 -6.11
N GLN A 51 18.01 13.59 -5.31
CA GLN A 51 18.61 14.88 -4.96
C GLN A 51 19.41 14.84 -3.64
N GLY A 52 19.63 13.64 -3.10
CA GLY A 52 20.37 13.47 -1.86
C GLY A 52 19.74 14.22 -0.68
N LYS A 53 20.58 14.94 0.09
CA LYS A 53 20.13 15.70 1.26
C LYS A 53 19.56 17.08 0.92
N GLU A 54 19.80 17.59 -0.27
CA GLU A 54 19.42 18.94 -0.69
C GLU A 54 17.95 19.05 -1.12
N GLY A 55 17.31 17.93 -1.46
CA GLY A 55 15.90 17.89 -1.82
C GLY A 55 14.96 17.96 -0.61
N HIS A 56 13.70 18.32 -0.87
CA HIS A 56 12.66 18.29 0.16
C HIS A 56 12.53 16.89 0.77
N ILE A 57 12.29 16.79 2.07
CA ILE A 57 12.22 15.50 2.79
C ILE A 57 11.18 14.54 2.22
N ALA A 58 10.11 15.06 1.60
CA ALA A 58 9.08 14.26 0.96
C ALA A 58 9.45 13.76 -0.45
N ASP A 59 10.54 14.29 -1.06
CA ASP A 59 10.97 13.92 -2.42
C ASP A 59 11.78 12.62 -2.35
N ARG A 60 11.10 11.51 -2.56
CA ARG A 60 11.70 10.18 -2.44
C ARG A 60 10.88 9.12 -3.15
N ILE A 61 11.53 8.03 -3.50
CA ILE A 61 10.88 6.78 -3.88
C ILE A 61 11.14 5.77 -2.77
N ILE A 62 10.13 5.00 -2.38
CA ILE A 62 10.21 4.04 -1.28
C ILE A 62 9.82 2.66 -1.80
N ALA A 63 10.66 1.67 -1.53
CA ALA A 63 10.30 0.26 -1.65
C ALA A 63 9.77 -0.24 -0.31
N MET A 64 8.58 -0.85 -0.32
CA MET A 64 7.90 -1.31 0.90
C MET A 64 7.49 -2.78 0.73
N PRO A 65 8.46 -3.72 0.74
CA PRO A 65 8.13 -5.15 0.71
C PRO A 65 7.49 -5.57 2.03
N SER A 66 6.57 -6.51 1.95
CA SER A 66 5.97 -7.12 3.14
C SER A 66 5.33 -8.47 2.81
N HIS A 67 5.22 -9.28 3.85
CA HIS A 67 4.42 -10.48 3.89
C HIS A 67 3.50 -10.43 5.10
N ILE A 68 2.26 -10.86 4.94
CA ILE A 68 1.31 -11.10 6.01
C ILE A 68 0.88 -12.56 5.91
N GLY A 69 0.95 -13.27 7.03
CA GLY A 69 0.45 -14.64 7.16
C GLY A 69 -1.06 -14.68 7.40
N GLY A 70 -1.54 -15.70 8.08
CA GLY A 70 -2.97 -15.93 8.33
C GLY A 70 -3.56 -16.96 7.38
N GLN A 71 -4.89 -16.95 7.26
CA GLN A 71 -5.62 -17.92 6.45
C GLN A 71 -5.33 -17.71 4.96
N ASP A 72 -5.25 -16.45 4.52
CA ASP A 72 -4.97 -16.06 3.14
C ASP A 72 -3.68 -15.24 3.09
N PRO A 73 -2.50 -15.89 3.09
CA PRO A 73 -1.24 -15.19 3.16
C PRO A 73 -0.99 -14.35 1.90
N VAL A 74 -0.43 -13.15 2.09
CA VAL A 74 -0.15 -12.20 1.00
C VAL A 74 1.30 -11.75 1.06
N SER A 75 1.98 -11.83 -0.08
CA SER A 75 3.33 -11.30 -0.29
C SER A 75 3.34 -10.25 -1.38
N GLY A 76 4.13 -9.20 -1.21
CA GLY A 76 4.25 -8.21 -2.25
C GLY A 76 5.10 -7.00 -1.87
N ILE A 77 5.08 -6.01 -2.75
CA ILE A 77 5.78 -4.76 -2.54
C ILE A 77 4.92 -3.59 -3.02
N LYS A 78 4.93 -2.51 -2.25
CA LYS A 78 4.51 -1.19 -2.75
C LYS A 78 5.75 -0.39 -3.12
N TRP A 79 5.83 0.03 -4.38
CA TRP A 79 6.80 0.97 -4.90
C TRP A 79 6.13 2.31 -5.10
N ILE A 80 6.44 3.31 -4.27
CA ILE A 80 5.76 4.60 -4.26
C ILE A 80 6.74 5.76 -4.32
N GLY A 81 6.54 6.63 -5.32
CA GLY A 81 7.23 7.90 -5.46
C GLY A 81 6.44 9.04 -4.85
N SER A 82 7.13 10.04 -4.34
CA SER A 82 6.54 11.25 -3.79
C SER A 82 7.40 12.45 -4.14
N LYS A 83 6.73 13.54 -4.57
CA LYS A 83 7.37 14.83 -4.81
C LYS A 83 6.44 15.94 -4.35
N HIS A 84 6.93 16.77 -3.41
CA HIS A 84 6.08 17.73 -2.68
C HIS A 84 5.48 18.81 -3.59
N ASP A 85 6.19 19.23 -4.63
CA ASP A 85 5.79 20.29 -5.54
C ASP A 85 5.02 19.82 -6.79
N ASN A 86 4.73 18.52 -6.93
CA ASN A 86 3.95 18.00 -8.04
C ASN A 86 2.57 18.67 -8.18
N PRO A 87 1.78 18.85 -7.11
CA PRO A 87 0.45 19.47 -7.25
C PRO A 87 0.52 20.90 -7.75
N THR A 88 1.46 21.69 -7.25
CA THR A 88 1.55 23.12 -7.54
C THR A 88 2.25 23.43 -8.85
N LYS A 89 3.27 22.64 -9.23
CA LYS A 89 4.09 22.91 -10.42
C LYS A 89 3.73 22.08 -11.64
N ARG A 90 3.08 20.90 -11.45
CA ARG A 90 2.89 19.92 -12.54
C ARG A 90 1.46 19.42 -12.66
N GLN A 91 0.57 19.81 -11.75
CA GLN A 91 -0.82 19.29 -11.67
C GLN A 91 -0.87 17.76 -11.59
N LEU A 92 0.12 17.18 -10.94
CA LEU A 92 0.21 15.74 -10.68
C LEU A 92 -0.06 15.47 -9.20
N GLU A 93 -0.47 14.26 -8.89
CA GLU A 93 -0.59 13.82 -7.49
C GLU A 93 0.77 13.94 -6.79
N ARG A 94 0.75 14.32 -5.51
CA ARG A 94 1.97 14.41 -4.70
C ARG A 94 2.68 13.06 -4.59
N ALA A 95 1.93 11.98 -4.54
CA ALA A 95 2.46 10.63 -4.43
C ALA A 95 1.70 9.67 -5.34
N SER A 96 2.44 8.84 -6.06
CA SER A 96 1.90 7.80 -6.92
C SER A 96 2.83 6.58 -6.94
N GLY A 97 2.31 5.44 -7.31
CA GLY A 97 3.11 4.23 -7.33
C GLY A 97 2.34 3.00 -7.80
N VAL A 98 2.98 1.87 -7.64
CA VAL A 98 2.39 0.56 -7.95
C VAL A 98 2.54 -0.39 -6.77
N ILE A 99 1.62 -1.35 -6.69
CA ILE A 99 1.74 -2.53 -5.84
C ILE A 99 1.97 -3.72 -6.75
N ILE A 100 2.95 -4.55 -6.42
CA ILE A 100 3.16 -5.85 -7.04
C ILE A 100 2.80 -6.91 -6.02
N LEU A 101 1.90 -7.82 -6.38
CA LEU A 101 1.58 -9.00 -5.59
C LEU A 101 2.29 -10.21 -6.15
N ASN A 102 2.76 -11.05 -5.24
CA ASN A 102 3.40 -12.31 -5.55
C ASN A 102 2.58 -13.48 -4.98
N ASP A 103 2.53 -14.55 -5.72
CA ASP A 103 2.01 -15.82 -5.25
C ASP A 103 2.90 -16.32 -4.08
N PRO A 104 2.33 -16.61 -2.90
CA PRO A 104 3.13 -16.91 -1.71
C PRO A 104 3.86 -18.27 -1.77
N GLU A 105 3.42 -19.19 -2.61
CA GLU A 105 4.05 -20.52 -2.74
C GLU A 105 5.21 -20.50 -3.74
N THR A 106 5.05 -19.75 -4.82
CA THR A 106 5.99 -19.78 -5.96
C THR A 106 6.85 -18.55 -6.09
N ASN A 107 6.53 -17.48 -5.36
CA ASN A 107 7.10 -16.13 -5.49
C ASN A 107 6.91 -15.49 -6.88
N TYR A 108 6.08 -16.07 -7.75
CA TYR A 108 5.79 -15.49 -9.06
C TYR A 108 4.98 -14.19 -8.89
N PRO A 109 5.30 -13.10 -9.63
CA PRO A 109 4.44 -11.94 -9.67
C PRO A 109 3.13 -12.29 -10.37
N ILE A 110 2.01 -12.03 -9.72
CA ILE A 110 0.66 -12.35 -10.21
C ILE A 110 -0.13 -11.12 -10.61
N ALA A 111 0.15 -9.97 -9.98
CA ALA A 111 -0.54 -8.73 -10.30
C ALA A 111 0.36 -7.51 -10.09
N VAL A 112 0.15 -6.49 -10.93
CA VAL A 112 0.65 -5.12 -10.73
C VAL A 112 -0.55 -4.20 -10.75
N MET A 113 -0.70 -3.34 -9.74
CA MET A 113 -1.85 -2.45 -9.63
C MET A 113 -1.46 -1.02 -9.23
N GLU A 114 -2.30 -0.07 -9.61
CA GLU A 114 -2.17 1.32 -9.19
C GLU A 114 -2.27 1.44 -7.66
N ALA A 115 -1.39 2.22 -7.04
CA ALA A 115 -1.24 2.25 -5.60
C ALA A 115 -1.76 3.51 -4.91
N SER A 116 -2.05 4.60 -5.62
CA SER A 116 -2.42 5.88 -4.98
C SER A 116 -3.77 5.76 -4.27
N LEU A 117 -4.77 5.17 -4.92
CA LEU A 117 -6.08 4.94 -4.34
C LEU A 117 -5.96 4.07 -3.09
N ILE A 118 -5.34 2.91 -3.22
CA ILE A 118 -5.12 1.96 -2.11
C ILE A 118 -4.35 2.63 -0.97
N SER A 119 -3.30 3.40 -1.29
CA SER A 119 -2.46 4.06 -0.28
C SER A 119 -3.22 5.14 0.50
N SER A 120 -4.13 5.88 -0.13
CA SER A 120 -4.97 6.87 0.54
C SER A 120 -6.06 6.22 1.39
N MET A 121 -6.78 5.26 0.83
CA MET A 121 -7.88 4.57 1.50
C MET A 121 -7.40 3.80 2.74
N ARG A 122 -6.31 3.03 2.64
CA ARG A 122 -5.75 2.32 3.79
C ARG A 122 -5.27 3.27 4.89
N THR A 123 -4.82 4.47 4.53
CA THR A 123 -4.37 5.47 5.52
C THR A 123 -5.56 6.06 6.27
N ALA A 124 -6.65 6.37 5.58
CA ALA A 124 -7.90 6.79 6.21
C ALA A 124 -8.49 5.71 7.12
N ALA A 125 -8.50 4.46 6.67
CA ALA A 125 -9.04 3.33 7.45
C ALA A 125 -8.28 3.08 8.76
N VAL A 126 -6.98 3.34 8.84
CA VAL A 126 -6.24 3.30 10.13
C VAL A 126 -6.83 4.28 11.14
N SER A 127 -7.20 5.50 10.70
CA SER A 127 -7.82 6.49 11.57
C SER A 127 -9.22 6.06 12.02
N VAL A 128 -9.99 5.40 11.15
CA VAL A 128 -11.30 4.85 11.49
C VAL A 128 -11.16 3.77 12.58
N ILE A 129 -10.26 2.82 12.40
CA ILE A 129 -10.00 1.76 13.39
C ILE A 129 -9.55 2.35 14.72
N ALA A 130 -8.63 3.34 14.68
CA ALA A 130 -8.21 4.02 15.90
C ALA A 130 -9.38 4.72 16.60
N ALA A 131 -10.26 5.39 15.87
CA ALA A 131 -11.45 6.03 16.45
C ALA A 131 -12.42 5.01 17.07
N GLN A 132 -12.65 3.86 16.42
CA GLN A 132 -13.51 2.81 16.95
C GLN A 132 -13.04 2.26 18.30
N HIS A 133 -11.74 2.24 18.56
CA HIS A 133 -11.17 1.66 19.78
C HIS A 133 -10.75 2.70 20.83
N LEU A 134 -10.49 3.93 20.44
CA LEU A 134 -9.87 4.95 21.32
C LEU A 134 -10.76 6.16 21.56
N ALA A 135 -11.82 6.39 20.76
CA ALA A 135 -12.72 7.51 20.99
C ALA A 135 -13.51 7.28 22.29
N LYS A 136 -13.67 8.32 23.08
CA LYS A 136 -14.56 8.30 24.25
C LYS A 136 -16.00 8.24 23.75
N GLU A 137 -16.81 7.42 24.40
CA GLU A 137 -18.25 7.52 24.26
C GLU A 137 -18.69 8.88 24.78
N GLY A 138 -19.39 9.64 23.92
CA GLY A 138 -19.90 10.98 24.24
C GLY A 138 -21.17 10.93 25.10
#